data_7537e0e22bdb5219a5b24fec88f98beb
#
_entry.id   7537e0e22bdb5219a5b24fec88f98beb
#
_cell.length_a   1.000
_cell.length_b   1.000
_cell.length_c   1.000
_cell.angle_alpha   90.00
_cell.angle_beta   90.00
_cell.angle_gamma   90.00
#
_symmetry.space_group_name_H-M   'P 1'
#
loop_
_entity.id
_entity.type
_entity.pdbx_description
1 polymer ?
#
loop_
_entity_poly.entity_id
_entity_poly.type
_entity_poly.pdbx_seq_one_letter_code
_entity_poly.pdbx_strand_id
1 'polypeptide(L)'
;VTLPKYTPGPADWRYLDQAGATELWSELAPWVQWMRARYDLGSRHILGCWFRHPALVEELTAAMYAHREVYQLQKKNLYHGGLSAWHYQVLWPLVARLGTVTSFNDCRGGVCGYLPSPAPTDGDLAEFIAADVDARPHHAPVDDSAADTTGESPSTLTMDEVIEMIDRGTAVAEDPADDFSAVEILGARWEYDDDAEQYRQAHETP
;
A
#
# COMPACT_ATOMS: atom_id res chain seq x y z
N VAL A 1 -13.80 -17.19 -1.83
CA VAL A 1 -13.09 -16.00 -1.28
C VAL A 1 -13.21 -14.89 -2.31
N THR A 2 -13.90 -13.81 -1.97
CA THR A 2 -13.98 -12.63 -2.83
C THR A 2 -12.78 -11.74 -2.49
N LEU A 3 -11.95 -11.44 -3.50
CA LEU A 3 -10.83 -10.53 -3.31
C LEU A 3 -11.37 -9.10 -3.06
N PRO A 4 -10.74 -8.34 -2.15
CA PRO A 4 -11.13 -6.96 -1.92
C PRO A 4 -10.95 -6.17 -3.23
N LYS A 5 -11.87 -5.24 -3.48
CA LYS A 5 -11.80 -4.34 -4.65
C LYS A 5 -10.53 -3.49 -4.52
N TYR A 6 -9.72 -3.46 -5.58
CA TYR A 6 -8.54 -2.59 -5.62
C TYR A 6 -8.95 -1.11 -5.47
N THR A 7 -8.34 -0.43 -4.52
CA THR A 7 -8.50 1.02 -4.32
C THR A 7 -7.17 1.69 -4.65
N PRO A 8 -7.09 2.52 -5.72
CA PRO A 8 -5.84 3.16 -6.09
C PRO A 8 -5.34 4.13 -5.01
N GLY A 9 -4.04 4.09 -4.75
CA GLY A 9 -3.39 5.08 -3.89
C GLY A 9 -3.09 6.40 -4.64
N PRO A 10 -2.67 7.45 -3.91
CA PRO A 10 -2.42 8.77 -4.49
C PRO A 10 -1.21 8.83 -5.44
N ALA A 11 -0.42 7.78 -5.51
CA ALA A 11 0.75 7.66 -6.38
C ALA A 11 0.54 6.73 -7.59
N ASP A 12 -0.66 6.20 -7.76
CA ASP A 12 -0.98 5.31 -8.89
C ASP A 12 -1.30 6.12 -10.15
N TRP A 13 -0.28 6.40 -10.95
CA TRP A 13 -0.37 7.19 -12.18
C TRP A 13 -1.48 6.74 -13.13
N ARG A 14 -1.82 5.46 -13.12
CA ARG A 14 -2.86 4.87 -13.99
C ARG A 14 -4.27 5.38 -13.67
N TYR A 15 -4.50 5.77 -12.43
CA TYR A 15 -5.83 6.17 -11.93
C TYR A 15 -5.93 7.63 -11.53
N LEU A 16 -4.85 8.41 -11.64
CA LEU A 16 -4.88 9.83 -11.33
C LEU A 16 -5.75 10.60 -12.34
N ASP A 17 -6.61 11.44 -11.82
CA ASP A 17 -7.27 12.48 -12.60
C ASP A 17 -6.34 13.69 -12.83
N GLN A 18 -6.84 14.71 -13.50
CA GLN A 18 -6.07 15.91 -13.81
C GLN A 18 -5.55 16.62 -12.55
N ALA A 19 -6.35 16.68 -11.49
CA ALA A 19 -5.99 17.35 -10.24
C ALA A 19 -4.89 16.55 -9.52
N GLY A 20 -5.08 15.25 -9.31
CA GLY A 20 -4.10 14.38 -8.69
C GLY A 20 -2.78 14.31 -9.46
N ALA A 21 -2.84 14.26 -10.80
CA ALA A 21 -1.63 14.30 -11.62
C ALA A 21 -0.89 15.62 -11.47
N THR A 22 -1.61 16.77 -11.41
CA THR A 22 -1.01 18.08 -11.20
C THR A 22 -0.32 18.15 -9.84
N GLU A 23 -0.97 17.67 -8.79
CA GLU A 23 -0.41 17.62 -7.44
C GLU A 23 0.85 16.77 -7.41
N LEU A 24 0.77 15.52 -7.90
CA LEU A 24 1.91 14.60 -7.88
C LEU A 24 3.10 15.15 -8.69
N TRP A 25 2.87 15.76 -9.86
CA TRP A 25 3.93 16.42 -10.63
C TRP A 25 4.56 17.62 -9.89
N SER A 26 3.76 18.40 -9.18
CA SER A 26 4.23 19.54 -8.39
C SER A 26 5.18 19.15 -7.27
N GLU A 27 5.08 17.91 -6.80
CA GLU A 27 5.94 17.32 -5.76
C GLU A 27 7.13 16.57 -6.35
N LEU A 28 6.89 15.73 -7.36
CA LEU A 28 7.90 14.86 -7.94
C LEU A 28 9.01 15.65 -8.66
N ALA A 29 8.66 16.64 -9.46
CA ALA A 29 9.64 17.36 -10.26
C ALA A 29 10.68 18.11 -9.40
N PRO A 30 10.32 18.90 -8.37
CA PRO A 30 11.29 19.53 -7.49
C PRO A 30 12.05 18.51 -6.62
N TRP A 31 11.40 17.41 -6.22
CA TRP A 31 12.08 16.36 -5.46
C TRP A 31 13.18 15.67 -6.29
N VAL A 32 12.93 15.37 -7.55
CA VAL A 32 13.96 14.80 -8.45
C VAL A 32 15.12 15.77 -8.66
N GLN A 33 14.83 17.06 -8.81
CA GLN A 33 15.89 18.09 -8.91
C GLN A 33 16.74 18.16 -7.65
N TRP A 34 16.08 18.17 -6.48
CA TRP A 34 16.76 18.14 -5.18
C TRP A 34 17.63 16.87 -5.04
N MET A 35 17.09 15.71 -5.35
CA MET A 35 17.82 14.43 -5.28
C MET A 35 19.05 14.44 -6.20
N ARG A 36 18.90 14.92 -7.44
CA ARG A 36 20.02 15.04 -8.38
C ARG A 36 21.14 15.95 -7.83
N ALA A 37 20.77 17.08 -7.30
CA ALA A 37 21.72 18.03 -6.71
C ALA A 37 22.36 17.46 -5.42
N ARG A 38 21.54 16.84 -4.54
CA ARG A 38 21.99 16.35 -3.24
C ARG A 38 22.98 15.21 -3.35
N TYR A 39 22.79 14.32 -4.34
CA TYR A 39 23.58 13.09 -4.52
C TYR A 39 24.54 13.16 -5.73
N ASP A 40 24.73 14.35 -6.29
CA ASP A 40 25.58 14.57 -7.48
C ASP A 40 25.23 13.64 -8.65
N LEU A 41 23.92 13.48 -8.91
CA LEU A 41 23.40 12.63 -9.97
C LEU A 41 23.32 13.40 -11.28
N GLY A 42 24.44 13.48 -12.01
CA GLY A 42 24.49 14.13 -13.31
C GLY A 42 23.69 13.39 -14.40
N SER A 43 23.73 13.93 -15.63
CA SER A 43 22.98 13.42 -16.78
C SER A 43 23.34 11.97 -17.18
N ARG A 44 24.44 11.43 -16.73
CA ARG A 44 24.80 10.00 -16.92
C ARG A 44 23.92 9.06 -16.06
N HIS A 45 23.34 9.58 -14.97
CA HIS A 45 22.48 8.81 -14.06
C HIS A 45 21.00 9.05 -14.37
N ILE A 46 20.61 10.34 -14.47
CA ILE A 46 19.25 10.74 -14.75
C ILE A 46 19.27 11.78 -15.85
N LEU A 47 18.81 11.41 -17.05
CA LEU A 47 18.76 12.32 -18.20
C LEU A 47 17.80 13.49 -17.95
N GLY A 48 18.04 14.60 -18.64
CA GLY A 48 17.18 15.78 -18.59
C GLY A 48 15.75 15.54 -19.06
N CYS A 49 15.54 14.49 -19.88
CA CYS A 49 14.23 14.11 -20.39
C CYS A 49 13.55 12.96 -19.60
N TRP A 50 13.98 12.70 -18.38
CA TRP A 50 13.46 11.60 -17.53
C TRP A 50 11.93 11.56 -17.47
N PHE A 51 11.30 12.73 -17.41
CA PHE A 51 9.83 12.89 -17.32
C PHE A 51 9.06 12.43 -18.56
N ARG A 52 9.76 12.17 -19.67
CA ARG A 52 9.18 11.61 -20.90
C ARG A 52 9.22 10.09 -20.95
N HIS A 53 9.85 9.45 -19.97
CA HIS A 53 10.00 8.01 -19.86
C HIS A 53 9.11 7.47 -18.73
N PRO A 54 7.92 6.90 -19.04
CA PRO A 54 6.97 6.49 -18.00
C PRO A 54 7.57 5.58 -16.94
N ALA A 55 8.39 4.62 -17.32
CA ALA A 55 9.05 3.73 -16.36
C ALA A 55 9.95 4.48 -15.38
N LEU A 56 10.62 5.57 -15.79
CA LEU A 56 11.40 6.41 -14.86
C LEU A 56 10.51 7.24 -13.95
N VAL A 57 9.38 7.72 -14.47
CA VAL A 57 8.41 8.45 -13.66
C VAL A 57 7.91 7.57 -12.52
N GLU A 58 7.52 6.32 -12.81
CA GLU A 58 7.10 5.35 -11.81
C GLU A 58 8.20 5.06 -10.77
N GLU A 59 9.41 4.74 -11.21
CA GLU A 59 10.54 4.44 -10.33
C GLU A 59 10.92 5.62 -9.42
N LEU A 60 10.92 6.83 -9.96
CA LEU A 60 11.26 8.03 -9.20
C LEU A 60 10.13 8.43 -8.25
N THR A 61 8.87 8.19 -8.62
CA THR A 61 7.72 8.35 -7.73
C THR A 61 7.83 7.40 -6.54
N ALA A 62 8.05 6.11 -6.78
CA ALA A 62 8.22 5.13 -5.72
C ALA A 62 9.38 5.50 -4.77
N ALA A 63 10.50 5.96 -5.33
CA ALA A 63 11.64 6.42 -4.54
C ALA A 63 11.31 7.68 -3.70
N MET A 64 10.56 8.62 -4.24
CA MET A 64 10.11 9.82 -3.51
C MET A 64 9.25 9.44 -2.30
N TYR A 65 8.29 8.52 -2.47
CA TYR A 65 7.46 8.07 -1.36
C TYR A 65 8.27 7.31 -0.31
N ALA A 66 9.15 6.39 -0.71
CA ALA A 66 10.03 5.70 0.21
C ALA A 66 10.96 6.65 0.98
N HIS A 67 11.44 7.73 0.32
CA HIS A 67 12.20 8.78 0.99
C HIS A 67 11.36 9.50 2.04
N ARG A 68 10.14 9.90 1.69
CA ARG A 68 9.22 10.58 2.61
C ARG A 68 8.91 9.73 3.83
N GLU A 69 8.62 8.45 3.64
CA GLU A 69 8.32 7.53 4.72
C GLU A 69 9.41 7.53 5.79
N VAL A 70 10.69 7.50 5.39
CA VAL A 70 11.79 7.41 6.35
C VAL A 70 12.26 8.76 6.88
N TYR A 71 12.05 9.86 6.16
CA TYR A 71 12.47 11.21 6.58
C TYR A 71 11.35 12.02 7.22
N GLN A 72 10.11 11.57 7.12
CA GLN A 72 8.99 12.20 7.78
C GLN A 72 9.11 12.07 9.29
N LEU A 73 8.81 13.16 10.01
CA LEU A 73 8.84 13.15 11.47
C LEU A 73 7.80 12.16 12.02
N GLN A 74 8.28 11.11 12.65
CA GLN A 74 7.44 10.12 13.33
C GLN A 74 7.44 10.40 14.83
N LYS A 75 6.25 10.51 15.43
CA LYS A 75 6.10 10.87 16.85
C LYS A 75 6.78 9.90 17.84
N LYS A 76 6.99 8.65 17.44
CA LYS A 76 7.47 7.58 18.34
C LYS A 76 8.95 7.22 18.20
N ASN A 77 9.59 7.48 17.04
CA ASN A 77 10.97 7.06 16.80
C ASN A 77 11.75 8.16 16.06
N LEU A 78 12.47 8.99 16.81
CA LEU A 78 13.37 10.00 16.25
C LEU A 78 14.64 9.37 15.63
N TYR A 79 15.06 8.19 16.10
CA TYR A 79 16.25 7.49 15.67
C TYR A 79 15.88 6.05 15.23
N HIS A 80 16.00 5.77 13.93
CA HIS A 80 15.68 4.46 13.36
C HIS A 80 16.60 4.13 12.19
N GLY A 81 16.74 2.83 11.88
CA GLY A 81 17.58 2.36 10.78
C GLY A 81 17.06 2.67 9.37
N GLY A 82 15.87 3.24 9.23
CA GLY A 82 15.23 3.55 7.95
C GLY A 82 16.06 4.51 7.08
N LEU A 83 16.76 5.47 7.69
CA LEU A 83 17.64 6.39 6.95
C LEU A 83 18.79 5.64 6.25
N SER A 84 19.35 4.65 6.91
CA SER A 84 20.37 3.78 6.34
C SER A 84 19.79 2.86 5.27
N ALA A 85 18.60 2.25 5.57
CA ALA A 85 17.89 1.40 4.64
C ALA A 85 17.51 2.15 3.34
N TRP A 86 17.09 3.40 3.41
CA TRP A 86 16.86 4.24 2.25
C TRP A 86 18.03 4.23 1.27
N HIS A 87 19.26 4.46 1.77
CA HIS A 87 20.43 4.50 0.91
C HIS A 87 20.78 3.14 0.31
N TYR A 88 20.76 2.07 1.13
CA TYR A 88 21.17 0.74 0.70
C TYR A 88 20.11 -0.02 -0.10
N GLN A 89 18.85 0.15 0.22
CA GLN A 89 17.77 -0.64 -0.36
C GLN A 89 17.03 0.09 -1.48
N VAL A 90 17.02 1.43 -1.47
CA VAL A 90 16.24 2.22 -2.45
C VAL A 90 17.17 3.05 -3.33
N LEU A 91 17.89 4.05 -2.78
CA LEU A 91 18.60 5.05 -3.57
C LEU A 91 19.66 4.46 -4.49
N TRP A 92 20.66 3.78 -3.92
CA TRP A 92 21.79 3.30 -4.73
C TRP A 92 21.43 2.15 -5.67
N PRO A 93 20.58 1.17 -5.29
CA PRO A 93 20.04 0.21 -6.24
C PRO A 93 19.24 0.85 -7.38
N LEU A 94 18.42 1.87 -7.07
CA LEU A 94 17.71 2.62 -8.11
C LEU A 94 18.68 3.27 -9.08
N VAL A 95 19.64 4.06 -8.60
CA VAL A 95 20.62 4.76 -9.44
C VAL A 95 21.39 3.80 -10.33
N ALA A 96 21.77 2.63 -9.80
CA ALA A 96 22.50 1.61 -10.54
C ALA A 96 21.66 1.00 -11.71
N ARG A 97 20.34 0.91 -11.56
CA ARG A 97 19.45 0.27 -12.55
C ARG A 97 18.70 1.23 -13.47
N LEU A 98 18.72 2.54 -13.21
CA LEU A 98 17.96 3.51 -14.01
C LEU A 98 18.23 3.40 -15.52
N GLY A 99 19.48 3.12 -15.90
CA GLY A 99 19.86 2.91 -17.30
C GLY A 99 19.33 1.62 -17.92
N THR A 100 18.81 0.67 -17.11
CA THR A 100 18.23 -0.59 -17.60
C THR A 100 16.71 -0.58 -17.60
N VAL A 101 16.09 0.30 -16.80
CA VAL A 101 14.62 0.46 -16.71
C VAL A 101 14.05 0.99 -18.02
N THR A 102 14.80 1.86 -18.70
CA THR A 102 14.41 2.41 -20.00
C THR A 102 15.64 2.62 -20.87
N SER A 103 15.46 2.51 -22.21
CA SER A 103 16.54 2.84 -23.14
C SER A 103 16.70 4.35 -23.26
N PHE A 104 17.95 4.81 -23.07
CA PHE A 104 18.34 6.20 -23.34
C PHE A 104 19.12 6.35 -24.65
N ASN A 105 19.20 5.30 -25.45
CA ASN A 105 20.06 5.26 -26.63
C ASN A 105 19.72 6.37 -27.64
N ASP A 106 18.43 6.72 -27.73
CA ASP A 106 17.93 7.73 -28.68
C ASP A 106 17.83 9.13 -28.02
N CYS A 107 18.27 9.27 -26.77
CA CYS A 107 18.22 10.52 -26.01
C CYS A 107 19.60 11.15 -25.96
N ARG A 108 19.96 11.95 -26.96
CA ARG A 108 21.28 12.58 -27.10
C ARG A 108 21.17 14.07 -27.35
N GLY A 109 22.16 14.85 -26.86
CA GLY A 109 22.26 16.26 -27.21
C GLY A 109 21.08 17.13 -26.78
N GLY A 110 20.36 16.73 -25.72
CA GLY A 110 19.16 17.46 -25.25
C GLY A 110 17.87 17.12 -25.99
N VAL A 111 17.93 16.22 -26.99
CA VAL A 111 16.75 15.72 -27.71
C VAL A 111 16.36 14.36 -27.12
N CYS A 112 15.07 14.19 -26.84
CA CYS A 112 14.50 12.90 -26.43
C CYS A 112 13.93 12.18 -27.64
N GLY A 113 14.54 11.06 -28.01
CA GLY A 113 14.06 10.18 -29.08
C GLY A 113 13.19 9.02 -28.58
N TYR A 114 12.80 9.06 -27.29
CA TYR A 114 11.95 8.00 -26.73
C TYR A 114 10.59 7.98 -27.43
N LEU A 115 10.24 6.84 -27.96
CA LEU A 115 8.91 6.54 -28.51
C LEU A 115 8.33 5.39 -27.67
N PRO A 116 7.14 5.58 -27.06
CA PRO A 116 6.46 4.50 -26.37
C PRO A 116 6.25 3.33 -27.30
N SER A 117 6.73 2.14 -26.93
CA SER A 117 6.38 0.93 -27.66
C SER A 117 4.96 0.51 -27.26
N PRO A 118 4.10 0.15 -28.21
CA PRO A 118 2.83 -0.46 -27.87
C PRO A 118 3.08 -1.75 -27.10
N ALA A 119 2.21 -2.06 -26.14
CA ALA A 119 2.29 -3.33 -25.43
C ALA A 119 2.26 -4.48 -26.45
N PRO A 120 3.10 -5.52 -26.29
CA PRO A 120 3.00 -6.71 -27.12
C PRO A 120 1.60 -7.29 -27.02
N THR A 121 1.08 -7.79 -28.16
CA THR A 121 -0.20 -8.48 -28.17
C THR A 121 0.06 -9.95 -27.91
N ASP A 122 -0.32 -10.43 -26.74
CA ASP A 122 -0.23 -11.84 -26.39
C ASP A 122 -1.45 -12.55 -27.00
N GLY A 123 -1.29 -13.11 -28.21
CA GLY A 123 -2.40 -13.58 -29.04
C GLY A 123 -3.19 -14.75 -28.45
N ASP A 124 -2.59 -15.56 -27.57
CA ASP A 124 -3.19 -16.73 -26.92
C ASP A 124 -3.50 -16.51 -25.44
N LEU A 125 -3.21 -15.32 -24.88
CA LEU A 125 -3.38 -15.03 -23.46
C LEU A 125 -4.82 -15.26 -22.98
N ALA A 126 -5.81 -14.82 -23.74
CA ALA A 126 -7.21 -14.97 -23.36
C ALA A 126 -7.63 -16.45 -23.30
N GLU A 127 -7.15 -17.26 -24.23
CA GLU A 127 -7.39 -18.70 -24.27
C GLU A 127 -6.70 -19.42 -23.09
N PHE A 128 -5.45 -19.03 -22.81
CA PHE A 128 -4.72 -19.54 -21.65
C PHE A 128 -5.42 -19.20 -20.33
N ILE A 129 -5.86 -17.94 -20.16
CA ILE A 129 -6.59 -17.52 -18.95
C ILE A 129 -7.88 -18.32 -18.79
N ALA A 130 -8.65 -18.51 -19.86
CA ALA A 130 -9.88 -19.28 -19.81
C ALA A 130 -9.62 -20.74 -19.38
N ALA A 131 -8.61 -21.38 -19.95
CA ALA A 131 -8.22 -22.74 -19.61
C ALA A 131 -7.68 -22.85 -18.16
N ASP A 132 -6.89 -21.88 -17.69
CA ASP A 132 -6.41 -21.86 -16.31
C ASP A 132 -7.56 -21.69 -15.31
N VAL A 133 -8.52 -20.83 -15.62
CA VAL A 133 -9.71 -20.63 -14.77
C VAL A 133 -10.57 -21.89 -14.72
N ASP A 134 -10.82 -22.52 -15.87
CA ASP A 134 -11.63 -23.75 -15.96
C ASP A 134 -10.98 -24.94 -15.23
N ALA A 135 -9.66 -24.97 -15.20
CA ALA A 135 -8.91 -26.04 -14.49
C ALA A 135 -8.94 -25.89 -12.96
N ARG A 136 -9.39 -24.75 -12.42
CA ARG A 136 -9.43 -24.53 -10.99
C ARG A 136 -10.69 -25.16 -10.37
N PRO A 137 -10.59 -25.73 -9.15
CA PRO A 137 -11.77 -26.27 -8.47
C PRO A 137 -12.79 -25.14 -8.21
N HIS A 138 -14.04 -25.39 -8.58
CA HIS A 138 -15.13 -24.54 -8.14
C HIS A 138 -15.32 -24.71 -6.63
N HIS A 139 -14.84 -23.75 -5.86
CA HIS A 139 -15.36 -23.58 -4.52
C HIS A 139 -16.72 -22.88 -4.67
N ALA A 140 -17.80 -23.63 -4.43
CA ALA A 140 -19.10 -23.00 -4.24
C ALA A 140 -18.91 -21.87 -3.23
N PRO A 141 -19.53 -20.69 -3.44
CA PRO A 141 -19.55 -19.67 -2.40
C PRO A 141 -20.00 -20.38 -1.13
N VAL A 142 -19.18 -20.28 -0.07
CA VAL A 142 -19.64 -20.67 1.25
C VAL A 142 -20.84 -19.78 1.47
N ASP A 143 -22.00 -20.41 1.47
CA ASP A 143 -23.25 -19.69 1.74
C ASP A 143 -23.16 -19.31 3.22
N ASP A 144 -22.74 -18.07 3.50
CA ASP A 144 -22.77 -17.49 4.85
C ASP A 144 -24.19 -17.45 5.44
N SER A 145 -25.21 -17.85 4.65
CA SER A 145 -26.56 -18.06 5.15
C SER A 145 -26.77 -19.43 5.81
N ALA A 146 -25.77 -20.34 5.83
CA ALA A 146 -25.85 -21.57 6.59
C ALA A 146 -25.14 -21.50 7.96
N ALA A 147 -24.61 -20.35 8.31
CA ALA A 147 -24.22 -20.02 9.69
C ALA A 147 -25.37 -19.28 10.34
N ASP A 148 -26.51 -19.96 10.41
CA ASP A 148 -27.48 -19.59 11.41
C ASP A 148 -28.32 -20.75 11.85
N THR A 149 -28.69 -20.51 13.04
CA THR A 149 -29.72 -21.03 13.90
C THR A 149 -29.24 -22.04 14.91
N THR A 150 -28.27 -21.59 15.70
CA THR A 150 -28.48 -21.61 17.14
C THR A 150 -27.84 -20.35 17.72
N GLY A 151 -28.67 -19.31 17.87
CA GLY A 151 -28.25 -18.04 18.44
C GLY A 151 -27.85 -18.19 19.91
N GLU A 152 -26.58 -18.36 20.11
CA GLU A 152 -25.90 -17.95 21.32
C GLU A 152 -24.75 -17.08 20.87
N SER A 153 -24.88 -15.75 21.01
CA SER A 153 -23.75 -14.85 20.95
C SER A 153 -22.68 -15.43 21.90
N PRO A 154 -21.40 -15.50 21.46
CA PRO A 154 -20.35 -15.97 22.36
C PRO A 154 -20.45 -15.16 23.64
N SER A 155 -20.56 -15.83 24.77
CA SER A 155 -20.68 -15.16 26.07
C SER A 155 -19.37 -14.52 26.52
N THR A 156 -18.28 -14.85 25.84
CA THR A 156 -16.92 -14.36 26.12
C THR A 156 -16.11 -14.27 24.83
N LEU A 157 -15.17 -13.30 24.75
CA LEU A 157 -14.20 -13.12 23.68
C LEU A 157 -12.81 -13.00 24.26
N THR A 158 -11.80 -13.52 23.57
CA THR A 158 -10.40 -13.37 23.95
C THR A 158 -9.87 -12.00 23.50
N MET A 159 -8.75 -11.55 24.10
CA MET A 159 -8.06 -10.31 23.70
C MET A 159 -7.68 -10.33 22.21
N ASP A 160 -7.17 -11.45 21.72
CA ASP A 160 -6.74 -11.58 20.32
C ASP A 160 -7.93 -11.44 19.34
N GLU A 161 -9.08 -12.02 19.67
CA GLU A 161 -10.30 -11.87 18.86
C GLU A 161 -10.79 -10.42 18.84
N VAL A 162 -10.73 -9.72 19.96
CA VAL A 162 -11.13 -8.31 20.03
C VAL A 162 -10.17 -7.41 19.26
N ILE A 163 -8.86 -7.63 19.35
CA ILE A 163 -7.86 -6.92 18.54
C ILE A 163 -8.14 -7.12 17.04
N GLU A 164 -8.40 -8.35 16.62
CA GLU A 164 -8.74 -8.63 15.22
C GLU A 164 -10.05 -7.97 14.77
N MET A 165 -11.03 -7.82 15.68
CA MET A 165 -12.27 -7.08 15.40
C MET A 165 -12.05 -5.57 15.30
N ILE A 166 -11.15 -5.01 16.09
CA ILE A 166 -10.75 -3.59 16.00
C ILE A 166 -10.03 -3.33 14.68
N ASP A 167 -9.10 -4.19 14.28
CA ASP A 167 -8.36 -4.07 13.02
C ASP A 167 -9.31 -4.17 11.80
N ARG A 168 -10.37 -4.95 11.89
CA ARG A 168 -11.43 -5.04 10.88
C ARG A 168 -12.45 -3.89 10.94
N GLY A 169 -12.41 -3.05 11.95
CA GLY A 169 -13.36 -1.96 12.15
C GLY A 169 -14.75 -2.40 12.63
N THR A 170 -14.87 -3.59 13.20
CA THR A 170 -16.12 -4.14 13.76
C THR A 170 -16.22 -3.98 15.28
N ALA A 171 -15.14 -3.55 15.93
CA ALA A 171 -15.09 -3.15 17.32
C ALA A 171 -14.39 -1.80 17.49
N VAL A 172 -14.77 -1.03 18.51
CA VAL A 172 -14.18 0.28 18.84
C VAL A 172 -13.83 0.30 20.32
N ALA A 173 -12.55 0.63 20.63
CA ALA A 173 -12.14 0.82 22.03
C ALA A 173 -12.78 2.11 22.59
N GLU A 174 -13.35 2.05 23.79
CA GLU A 174 -13.94 3.24 24.43
C GLU A 174 -12.87 4.27 24.82
N ASP A 175 -11.74 3.81 25.35
CA ASP A 175 -10.57 4.65 25.62
C ASP A 175 -9.30 3.95 25.10
N PRO A 176 -8.73 4.39 23.96
CA PRO A 176 -7.50 3.83 23.42
C PRO A 176 -6.27 3.99 24.34
N ALA A 177 -6.36 4.79 25.40
CA ALA A 177 -5.28 5.01 26.36
C ALA A 177 -5.36 4.07 27.58
N ASP A 178 -6.45 3.34 27.73
CA ASP A 178 -6.74 2.46 28.86
C ASP A 178 -6.73 0.98 28.44
N ASP A 179 -5.60 0.50 27.93
CA ASP A 179 -5.26 -0.90 27.60
C ASP A 179 -6.45 -1.81 27.15
N PHE A 180 -7.42 -1.21 26.41
CA PHE A 180 -8.62 -1.89 25.91
C PHE A 180 -9.53 -2.51 27.00
N SER A 181 -9.57 -1.94 28.19
CA SER A 181 -10.41 -2.44 29.29
C SER A 181 -11.90 -2.52 28.94
N ALA A 182 -12.37 -1.67 28.03
CA ALA A 182 -13.74 -1.70 27.50
C ALA A 182 -13.78 -1.43 25.99
N VAL A 183 -14.61 -2.20 25.29
CA VAL A 183 -14.80 -2.09 23.83
C VAL A 183 -16.29 -2.14 23.48
N GLU A 184 -16.68 -1.43 22.42
CA GLU A 184 -18.00 -1.54 21.82
C GLU A 184 -17.94 -2.46 20.60
N ILE A 185 -18.75 -3.53 20.59
CA ILE A 185 -18.85 -4.50 19.49
C ILE A 185 -20.31 -4.59 19.08
N LEU A 186 -20.62 -4.23 17.82
CA LEU A 186 -21.99 -4.24 17.27
C LEU A 186 -23.02 -3.49 18.13
N GLY A 187 -22.61 -2.40 18.79
CA GLY A 187 -23.47 -1.60 19.66
C GLY A 187 -23.67 -2.17 21.06
N ALA A 188 -22.96 -3.21 21.44
CA ALA A 188 -22.93 -3.76 22.77
C ALA A 188 -21.59 -3.46 23.44
N ARG A 189 -21.62 -3.09 24.72
CA ARG A 189 -20.43 -2.85 25.51
C ARG A 189 -19.87 -4.15 26.08
N TRP A 190 -18.56 -4.34 25.97
CA TRP A 190 -17.82 -5.48 26.49
C TRP A 190 -16.72 -4.98 27.41
N GLU A 191 -16.56 -5.60 28.56
CA GLU A 191 -15.53 -5.28 29.55
C GLU A 191 -14.56 -6.46 29.72
N TYR A 192 -13.27 -6.14 29.84
CA TYR A 192 -12.24 -7.14 30.07
C TYR A 192 -12.24 -7.57 31.53
N ASP A 193 -12.25 -8.87 31.75
CA ASP A 193 -12.17 -9.51 33.06
C ASP A 193 -10.74 -10.05 33.22
N ASP A 194 -9.92 -9.35 34.03
CA ASP A 194 -8.52 -9.69 34.27
C ASP A 194 -8.33 -11.07 34.89
N ASP A 195 -9.28 -11.52 35.73
CA ASP A 195 -9.19 -12.82 36.40
C ASP A 195 -9.48 -13.98 35.44
N ALA A 196 -10.31 -13.74 34.45
CA ALA A 196 -10.69 -14.73 33.44
C ALA A 196 -9.88 -14.60 32.12
N GLU A 197 -9.10 -13.53 31.96
CA GLU A 197 -8.38 -13.18 30.73
C GLU A 197 -9.28 -13.12 29.48
N GLN A 198 -10.53 -12.64 29.63
CA GLN A 198 -11.56 -12.62 28.58
C GLN A 198 -12.46 -11.40 28.69
N TYR A 199 -13.04 -10.97 27.55
CA TYR A 199 -14.11 -9.99 27.51
C TYR A 199 -15.46 -10.64 27.79
N ARG A 200 -16.30 -9.94 28.55
CA ARG A 200 -17.70 -10.28 28.79
C ARG A 200 -18.61 -9.12 28.43
N GLN A 201 -19.77 -9.43 27.88
CA GLN A 201 -20.76 -8.40 27.59
C GLN A 201 -21.26 -7.79 28.89
N ALA A 202 -21.15 -6.45 29.00
CA ALA A 202 -21.65 -5.73 30.16
C ALA A 202 -23.20 -5.78 30.15
N HIS A 203 -23.78 -6.34 31.20
CA HIS A 203 -25.23 -6.29 31.38
C HIS A 203 -25.60 -4.92 31.94
N GLU A 204 -26.38 -4.13 31.19
CA GLU A 204 -27.05 -2.97 31.80
C GLU A 204 -27.96 -3.47 32.91
N THR A 205 -27.62 -3.13 34.12
CA THR A 205 -28.54 -3.32 35.27
C THR A 205 -29.59 -2.21 35.20
N PRO A 206 -30.89 -2.55 35.27
CA PRO A 206 -31.99 -1.58 35.14
C PRO A 206 -32.06 -0.57 36.30
#